data_105c16efc1a512ce1d5e1b2d66310384
#
_entry.id   105c16efc1a512ce1d5e1b2d66310384
#
_cell.length_a   1.000
_cell.length_b   1.000
_cell.length_c   1.000
_cell.angle_alpha   90.00
_cell.angle_beta   90.00
_cell.angle_gamma   90.00
#
_symmetry.space_group_name_H-M   'P 1'
#
loop_
_entity.id
_entity.type
_entity.pdbx_description
1 polymer ?
#
loop_
_entity_poly.entity_id
_entity_poly.type
_entity_poly.pdbx_seq_one_letter_code
_entity_poly.pdbx_strand_id
1 'polypeptide(L)'
;KIVEEAPSVALTASLRAEMGAAAVRAAESVGYVNAGTAEFMLDRDGAFYFLEMNARLQVEHPVTELVYGIDLVQWQLRIASGEPLTIAQDEIRPCGWAIETRLYAEDPANDLLPSTGTLTYWSPPEGPGIRVDAGVTTGSEVSHYYDPMLAKLIVSGSDRSAAIARLERALLDFGINGVRTNLPLLLWIARDDAFRAGETTTSFLDQRFDESFFSVVSAPREAVLLCAAALLADGRAPWRIGEIGVPLRLQHGGSVVELLADALGAPEAWRLSGTYAGELHAQRRGDLVQAGFDGAEISGTVTYSGDAFDVHLDGRTRSFSFASPPSAESAGHSHGGVAGARVAAPMPGKIVKVAVREGDEVEEHALLIVLEAMKMEHRIEASAAASVKSVLVKEGQIVSSGTTLVELQ
;
A
#
# COMPACT_ATOMS: atom_id res chain seq x y z
N LYS A 1 -7.47 11.14 5.39
CA LYS A 1 -7.71 10.90 3.94
C LYS A 1 -7.50 9.45 3.50
N ILE A 2 -6.90 8.60 4.31
CA ILE A 2 -6.68 7.19 3.96
C ILE A 2 -7.66 6.24 4.65
N VAL A 3 -8.32 6.70 5.72
CA VAL A 3 -9.40 5.98 6.41
C VAL A 3 -10.49 7.00 6.76
N GLU A 4 -11.72 6.69 6.39
CA GLU A 4 -12.92 7.46 6.69
C GLU A 4 -13.98 6.57 7.34
N GLU A 5 -14.75 7.11 8.28
CA GLU A 5 -15.83 6.36 8.93
C GLU A 5 -17.11 7.17 9.12
N ALA A 6 -18.22 6.50 9.11
CA ALA A 6 -19.53 7.04 9.46
C ALA A 6 -20.31 6.06 10.34
N PRO A 7 -21.03 6.56 11.38
CA PRO A 7 -21.02 7.92 11.91
C PRO A 7 -19.66 8.26 12.56
N SER A 8 -19.37 9.55 12.77
CA SER A 8 -18.15 9.94 13.51
C SER A 8 -18.29 9.61 15.00
N VAL A 9 -17.23 9.04 15.60
CA VAL A 9 -17.14 8.77 17.05
C VAL A 9 -17.12 10.04 17.89
N ALA A 10 -16.68 11.16 17.32
CA ALA A 10 -16.53 12.43 18.02
C ALA A 10 -17.85 13.22 18.14
N LEU A 11 -18.91 12.82 17.44
CA LEU A 11 -20.16 13.57 17.37
C LEU A 11 -21.22 13.05 18.33
N THR A 12 -21.65 13.89 19.28
CA THR A 12 -22.93 13.70 19.98
C THR A 12 -24.10 14.01 19.06
N ALA A 13 -25.29 13.56 19.41
CA ALA A 13 -26.51 13.86 18.63
C ALA A 13 -26.77 15.37 18.50
N SER A 14 -26.52 16.16 19.56
CA SER A 14 -26.65 17.63 19.54
C SER A 14 -25.65 18.25 18.59
N LEU A 15 -24.36 17.93 18.76
CA LEU A 15 -23.29 18.48 17.94
C LEU A 15 -23.48 18.13 16.45
N ARG A 16 -23.91 16.91 16.16
CA ARG A 16 -24.25 16.50 14.78
C ARG A 16 -25.38 17.36 14.19
N ALA A 17 -26.41 17.65 14.97
CA ALA A 17 -27.50 18.47 14.52
C ALA A 17 -27.06 19.93 14.28
N GLU A 18 -26.23 20.48 15.15
CA GLU A 18 -25.69 21.85 15.03
C GLU A 18 -24.78 22.00 13.79
N MET A 19 -23.86 21.07 13.59
CA MET A 19 -22.97 21.03 12.42
C MET A 19 -23.77 20.83 11.12
N GLY A 20 -24.76 19.92 11.12
CA GLY A 20 -25.63 19.69 9.98
C GLY A 20 -26.45 20.94 9.62
N ALA A 21 -27.01 21.61 10.61
CA ALA A 21 -27.71 22.87 10.38
C ALA A 21 -26.79 23.99 9.86
N ALA A 22 -25.50 24.02 10.29
CA ALA A 22 -24.52 24.95 9.77
C ALA A 22 -24.20 24.66 8.30
N ALA A 23 -24.03 23.39 7.93
CA ALA A 23 -23.79 22.96 6.55
C ALA A 23 -24.98 23.33 5.63
N VAL A 24 -26.20 23.10 6.07
CA VAL A 24 -27.42 23.46 5.31
C VAL A 24 -27.47 24.98 5.09
N ARG A 25 -27.28 25.78 6.15
CA ARG A 25 -27.25 27.26 6.01
C ARG A 25 -26.16 27.74 5.05
N ALA A 26 -24.97 27.12 5.08
CA ALA A 26 -23.89 27.47 4.14
C ALA A 26 -24.32 27.19 2.69
N ALA A 27 -24.91 26.03 2.41
CA ALA A 27 -25.41 25.66 1.08
C ALA A 27 -26.54 26.58 0.61
N GLU A 28 -27.51 26.89 1.46
CA GLU A 28 -28.65 27.78 1.16
C GLU A 28 -28.18 29.21 0.86
N SER A 29 -27.17 29.70 1.58
CA SER A 29 -26.65 31.08 1.41
C SER A 29 -26.12 31.36 0.00
N VAL A 30 -25.71 30.32 -0.73
CA VAL A 30 -25.20 30.41 -2.10
C VAL A 30 -26.13 29.78 -3.12
N GLY A 31 -27.32 29.33 -2.72
CA GLY A 31 -28.28 28.65 -3.58
C GLY A 31 -27.74 27.35 -4.17
N TYR A 32 -26.96 26.59 -3.39
CA TYR A 32 -26.32 25.39 -3.87
C TYR A 32 -27.31 24.29 -4.22
N VAL A 33 -27.12 23.66 -5.35
CA VAL A 33 -27.96 22.54 -5.83
C VAL A 33 -27.04 21.35 -6.15
N ASN A 34 -27.52 20.13 -5.87
CA ASN A 34 -26.86 18.86 -6.06
C ASN A 34 -26.04 18.41 -4.82
N ALA A 35 -25.25 17.33 -4.95
CA ALA A 35 -24.47 16.80 -3.86
C ALA A 35 -23.22 17.65 -3.58
N GLY A 36 -22.92 17.85 -2.31
CA GLY A 36 -21.74 18.57 -1.85
C GLY A 36 -21.40 18.20 -0.42
N THR A 37 -20.24 18.60 0.04
CA THR A 37 -19.74 18.33 1.40
C THR A 37 -19.23 19.61 2.03
N ALA A 38 -19.79 19.99 3.19
CA ALA A 38 -19.24 21.02 4.04
C ALA A 38 -18.23 20.38 5.01
N GLU A 39 -16.98 20.82 4.95
CA GLU A 39 -15.90 20.34 5.81
C GLU A 39 -15.74 21.25 7.03
N PHE A 40 -15.55 20.61 8.19
CA PHE A 40 -15.38 21.29 9.47
C PHE A 40 -14.19 20.73 10.22
N MET A 41 -13.48 21.60 10.93
CA MET A 41 -12.54 21.20 11.99
C MET A 41 -13.29 21.17 13.31
N LEU A 42 -13.15 20.06 14.06
CA LEU A 42 -13.71 19.91 15.39
C LEU A 42 -12.61 19.96 16.45
N ASP A 43 -12.75 20.85 17.42
CA ASP A 43 -11.83 20.96 18.55
C ASP A 43 -12.21 19.98 19.68
N ARG A 44 -11.30 19.75 20.61
CA ARG A 44 -11.49 18.87 21.78
C ARG A 44 -12.64 19.33 22.69
N ASP A 45 -12.88 20.64 22.74
CA ASP A 45 -13.94 21.23 23.56
C ASP A 45 -15.32 21.18 22.87
N GLY A 46 -15.42 20.57 21.68
CA GLY A 46 -16.66 20.48 20.91
C GLY A 46 -16.96 21.73 20.06
N ALA A 47 -16.07 22.70 20.03
CA ALA A 47 -16.17 23.81 19.09
C ALA A 47 -15.83 23.36 17.68
N PHE A 48 -16.61 23.78 16.68
CA PHE A 48 -16.36 23.43 15.29
C PHE A 48 -16.22 24.66 14.41
N TYR A 49 -15.38 24.55 13.39
CA TYR A 49 -15.01 25.64 12.51
C TYR A 49 -15.16 25.18 11.07
N PHE A 50 -15.88 25.97 10.26
CA PHE A 50 -16.05 25.72 8.83
C PHE A 50 -14.72 25.91 8.11
N LEU A 51 -14.33 24.95 7.27
CA LEU A 51 -13.13 25.00 6.44
C LEU A 51 -13.47 25.38 5.00
N GLU A 52 -14.24 24.51 4.33
CA GLU A 52 -14.61 24.69 2.93
C GLU A 52 -15.87 23.93 2.57
N MET A 53 -16.40 24.21 1.38
CA MET A 53 -17.45 23.40 0.76
C MET A 53 -16.95 22.80 -0.55
N ASN A 54 -16.95 21.48 -0.64
CA ASN A 54 -16.64 20.77 -1.86
C ASN A 54 -17.90 20.59 -2.69
N ALA A 55 -17.98 21.31 -3.81
CA ALA A 55 -19.12 21.33 -4.72
C ALA A 55 -19.11 20.12 -5.69
N ARG A 56 -18.94 18.92 -5.17
CA ARG A 56 -18.83 17.66 -5.89
C ARG A 56 -19.09 16.47 -4.98
N LEU A 57 -19.27 15.31 -5.58
CA LEU A 57 -19.24 14.05 -4.83
C LEU A 57 -17.84 13.82 -4.25
N GLN A 58 -17.76 13.37 -3.02
CA GLN A 58 -16.49 13.03 -2.34
C GLN A 58 -16.09 11.59 -2.63
N VAL A 59 -14.79 11.29 -2.45
CA VAL A 59 -14.26 9.92 -2.58
C VAL A 59 -14.95 9.01 -1.57
N GLU A 60 -15.11 9.49 -0.35
CA GLU A 60 -15.64 8.79 0.83
C GLU A 60 -17.18 8.73 0.93
N HIS A 61 -17.91 9.13 -0.12
CA HIS A 61 -19.38 9.06 -0.13
C HIS A 61 -19.96 7.67 0.22
N PRO A 62 -19.28 6.54 -0.07
CA PRO A 62 -19.82 5.21 0.23
C PRO A 62 -20.11 4.95 1.71
N VAL A 63 -19.35 5.55 2.65
CA VAL A 63 -19.66 5.36 4.09
C VAL A 63 -21.00 5.99 4.46
N THR A 64 -21.33 7.14 3.84
CA THR A 64 -22.64 7.77 4.00
C THR A 64 -23.73 6.92 3.38
N GLU A 65 -23.52 6.42 2.16
CA GLU A 65 -24.50 5.57 1.46
C GLU A 65 -24.87 4.32 2.27
N LEU A 66 -23.86 3.62 2.79
CA LEU A 66 -24.07 2.37 3.54
C LEU A 66 -24.74 2.60 4.89
N VAL A 67 -24.41 3.70 5.58
CA VAL A 67 -24.97 3.99 6.90
C VAL A 67 -26.40 4.53 6.81
N TYR A 68 -26.72 5.30 5.76
CA TYR A 68 -28.02 5.97 5.64
C TYR A 68 -28.95 5.33 4.61
N GLY A 69 -28.50 4.32 3.87
CA GLY A 69 -29.30 3.61 2.88
C GLY A 69 -29.73 4.46 1.70
N ILE A 70 -28.87 5.41 1.30
CA ILE A 70 -29.12 6.32 0.16
C ILE A 70 -28.06 6.11 -0.91
N ASP A 71 -28.43 6.31 -2.17
CA ASP A 71 -27.53 6.32 -3.32
C ASP A 71 -27.35 7.77 -3.78
N LEU A 72 -26.20 8.36 -3.43
CA LEU A 72 -25.91 9.77 -3.71
C LEU A 72 -25.72 10.01 -5.21
N VAL A 73 -25.16 9.08 -5.96
CA VAL A 73 -24.97 9.19 -7.41
C VAL A 73 -26.33 9.16 -8.11
N GLN A 74 -27.21 8.26 -7.71
CA GLN A 74 -28.58 8.20 -8.24
C GLN A 74 -29.31 9.53 -7.97
N TRP A 75 -29.19 10.08 -6.77
CA TRP A 75 -29.79 11.38 -6.44
C TRP A 75 -29.18 12.53 -7.24
N GLN A 76 -27.89 12.53 -7.49
CA GLN A 76 -27.26 13.52 -8.38
C GLN A 76 -27.92 13.50 -9.79
N LEU A 77 -28.12 12.31 -10.35
CA LEU A 77 -28.75 12.16 -11.68
C LEU A 77 -30.21 12.61 -11.67
N ARG A 78 -30.98 12.25 -10.64
CA ARG A 78 -32.40 12.64 -10.49
C ARG A 78 -32.56 14.15 -10.36
N ILE A 79 -31.73 14.80 -9.52
CA ILE A 79 -31.75 16.27 -9.36
C ILE A 79 -31.33 16.96 -10.66
N ALA A 80 -30.31 16.44 -11.35
CA ALA A 80 -29.89 16.98 -12.64
C ALA A 80 -30.95 16.83 -13.72
N SER A 81 -31.83 15.82 -13.64
CA SER A 81 -33.00 15.67 -14.53
C SER A 81 -34.19 16.56 -14.17
N GLY A 82 -34.09 17.34 -13.10
CA GLY A 82 -35.12 18.28 -12.63
C GLY A 82 -36.08 17.71 -11.59
N GLU A 83 -35.80 16.50 -11.06
CA GLU A 83 -36.60 15.95 -9.98
C GLU A 83 -36.30 16.67 -8.65
N PRO A 84 -37.35 16.95 -7.84
CA PRO A 84 -37.14 17.51 -6.50
C PRO A 84 -36.58 16.46 -5.55
N LEU A 85 -35.80 16.89 -4.54
CA LEU A 85 -35.37 16.03 -3.45
C LEU A 85 -36.64 15.68 -2.59
N THR A 86 -36.93 14.37 -2.51
CA THR A 86 -38.13 13.88 -1.81
C THR A 86 -37.85 13.26 -0.44
N ILE A 87 -36.56 13.19 -0.04
CA ILE A 87 -36.16 12.66 1.26
C ILE A 87 -36.21 13.80 2.29
N ALA A 88 -36.98 13.62 3.34
CA ALA A 88 -36.99 14.57 4.45
C ALA A 88 -35.82 14.33 5.41
N GLN A 89 -35.33 15.41 6.05
CA GLN A 89 -34.17 15.35 6.93
C GLN A 89 -34.35 14.40 8.12
N ASP A 90 -35.57 14.30 8.66
CA ASP A 90 -35.92 13.45 9.80
C ASP A 90 -36.10 11.96 9.43
N GLU A 91 -36.19 11.64 8.15
CA GLU A 91 -36.19 10.27 7.64
C GLU A 91 -34.76 9.69 7.56
N ILE A 92 -33.74 10.55 7.50
CA ILE A 92 -32.35 10.16 7.37
C ILE A 92 -31.78 9.77 8.74
N ARG A 93 -31.75 8.46 9.02
CA ARG A 93 -31.27 7.90 10.28
C ARG A 93 -30.11 6.94 10.05
N PRO A 94 -29.04 7.02 10.85
CA PRO A 94 -27.93 6.09 10.72
C PRO A 94 -28.36 4.67 11.13
N CYS A 95 -27.93 3.68 10.34
CA CYS A 95 -28.10 2.27 10.62
C CYS A 95 -26.73 1.58 10.54
N GLY A 96 -26.21 1.14 11.68
CA GLY A 96 -24.89 0.51 11.75
C GLY A 96 -23.73 1.50 11.62
N TRP A 97 -22.61 0.98 11.14
CA TRP A 97 -21.35 1.68 11.00
C TRP A 97 -20.65 1.30 9.68
N ALA A 98 -20.01 2.23 9.02
CA ALA A 98 -19.19 1.95 7.83
C ALA A 98 -17.82 2.59 7.94
N ILE A 99 -16.82 1.91 7.41
CA ILE A 99 -15.44 2.37 7.33
C ILE A 99 -14.96 2.18 5.89
N GLU A 100 -14.38 3.23 5.31
CA GLU A 100 -13.71 3.20 4.01
C GLU A 100 -12.21 3.32 4.21
N THR A 101 -11.44 2.59 3.42
CA THR A 101 -9.99 2.77 3.30
C THR A 101 -9.61 2.98 1.86
N ARG A 102 -8.70 3.92 1.60
CA ARG A 102 -8.16 4.16 0.27
C ARG A 102 -6.89 3.38 0.09
N LEU A 103 -6.92 2.47 -0.87
CA LEU A 103 -5.78 1.67 -1.25
C LEU A 103 -4.96 2.41 -2.31
N TYR A 104 -3.74 2.76 -1.95
CA TYR A 104 -2.79 3.47 -2.81
C TYR A 104 -1.61 2.58 -3.20
N ALA A 105 -1.08 2.79 -4.40
CA ALA A 105 0.20 2.24 -4.82
C ALA A 105 1.34 3.09 -4.23
N GLU A 106 1.60 2.91 -2.93
CA GLU A 106 2.58 3.65 -2.15
C GLU A 106 3.35 2.70 -1.23
N ASP A 107 4.64 2.98 -1.00
CA ASP A 107 5.49 2.14 -0.14
C ASP A 107 5.61 2.75 1.27
N PRO A 108 4.93 2.19 2.29
CA PRO A 108 4.99 2.70 3.65
C PRO A 108 6.34 2.49 4.35
N ALA A 109 7.25 1.70 3.77
CA ALA A 109 8.61 1.54 4.26
C ALA A 109 9.59 2.58 3.69
N ASN A 110 9.14 3.41 2.75
CA ASN A 110 9.93 4.43 2.09
C ASN A 110 9.12 5.74 1.97
N ASP A 111 8.77 6.35 3.09
CA ASP A 111 8.07 7.64 3.16
C ASP A 111 6.84 7.73 2.24
N LEU A 112 6.07 6.63 2.12
CA LEU A 112 4.90 6.53 1.26
C LEU A 112 5.17 6.90 -0.22
N LEU A 113 6.40 6.66 -0.69
CA LEU A 113 6.75 6.92 -2.08
C LEU A 113 5.86 6.14 -3.03
N PRO A 114 5.34 6.78 -4.10
CA PRO A 114 4.53 6.12 -5.10
C PRO A 114 5.26 4.95 -5.78
N SER A 115 4.55 3.84 -5.96
CA SER A 115 5.04 2.63 -6.62
C SER A 115 4.39 2.45 -7.97
N THR A 116 5.17 2.48 -9.04
CA THR A 116 4.71 2.23 -10.41
C THR A 116 5.01 0.80 -10.83
N GLY A 117 4.23 0.27 -11.77
CA GLY A 117 4.43 -1.08 -12.30
C GLY A 117 3.15 -1.68 -12.85
N THR A 118 3.19 -2.96 -13.21
CA THR A 118 2.02 -3.70 -13.67
C THR A 118 1.49 -4.57 -12.53
N LEU A 119 0.19 -4.51 -12.27
CA LEU A 119 -0.47 -5.39 -11.31
C LEU A 119 -0.43 -6.83 -11.85
N THR A 120 0.41 -7.67 -11.27
CA THR A 120 0.54 -9.08 -11.67
C THR A 120 -0.53 -9.95 -11.03
N TYR A 121 -1.11 -9.49 -9.92
CA TYR A 121 -2.23 -10.14 -9.23
C TYR A 121 -3.14 -9.08 -8.58
N TRP A 122 -4.44 -9.27 -8.78
CA TRP A 122 -5.49 -8.45 -8.19
C TRP A 122 -6.66 -9.31 -7.78
N SER A 123 -6.89 -9.46 -6.49
CA SER A 123 -7.98 -10.25 -5.91
C SER A 123 -8.60 -9.48 -4.74
N PRO A 124 -9.61 -8.64 -5.01
CA PRO A 124 -10.29 -7.91 -3.95
C PRO A 124 -11.11 -8.86 -3.06
N PRO A 125 -11.28 -8.53 -1.76
CA PRO A 125 -12.13 -9.30 -0.88
C PRO A 125 -13.60 -9.18 -1.27
N GLU A 126 -14.35 -10.26 -1.08
CA GLU A 126 -15.77 -10.33 -1.36
C GLU A 126 -16.54 -10.83 -0.14
N GLY A 127 -17.81 -10.46 -0.02
CA GLY A 127 -18.70 -11.00 0.99
C GLY A 127 -19.69 -9.98 1.57
N PRO A 128 -20.58 -10.42 2.48
CA PRO A 128 -21.58 -9.55 3.09
C PRO A 128 -20.94 -8.39 3.86
N GLY A 129 -21.37 -7.16 3.54
CA GLY A 129 -20.86 -5.95 4.16
C GLY A 129 -19.46 -5.52 3.70
N ILE A 130 -18.99 -6.06 2.56
CA ILE A 130 -17.76 -5.64 1.89
C ILE A 130 -18.14 -5.08 0.51
N ARG A 131 -17.62 -3.90 0.18
CA ARG A 131 -17.71 -3.25 -1.14
C ARG A 131 -16.30 -2.81 -1.55
N VAL A 132 -15.94 -3.06 -2.79
CA VAL A 132 -14.68 -2.57 -3.36
C VAL A 132 -15.01 -1.79 -4.63
N ASP A 133 -14.66 -0.50 -4.65
CA ASP A 133 -14.73 0.35 -5.82
C ASP A 133 -13.32 0.48 -6.39
N ALA A 134 -13.03 -0.18 -7.50
CA ALA A 134 -11.71 -0.24 -8.10
C ALA A 134 -11.69 0.25 -9.55
N GLY A 135 -10.62 0.94 -9.92
CA GLY A 135 -10.32 1.33 -11.29
C GLY A 135 -9.31 0.44 -12.01
N VAL A 136 -8.90 -0.67 -11.38
CA VAL A 136 -7.82 -1.55 -11.83
C VAL A 136 -8.20 -3.01 -11.76
N THR A 137 -7.48 -3.84 -12.52
CA THR A 137 -7.57 -5.31 -12.50
C THR A 137 -6.17 -5.90 -12.68
N THR A 138 -6.04 -7.22 -12.61
CA THR A 138 -4.80 -7.92 -13.02
C THR A 138 -4.43 -7.52 -14.45
N GLY A 139 -3.16 -7.14 -14.66
CA GLY A 139 -2.63 -6.64 -15.93
C GLY A 139 -2.71 -5.11 -16.09
N SER A 140 -3.39 -4.38 -15.19
CA SER A 140 -3.42 -2.91 -15.25
C SER A 140 -2.05 -2.33 -14.95
N GLU A 141 -1.68 -1.27 -15.69
CA GLU A 141 -0.47 -0.50 -15.47
C GLU A 141 -0.73 0.65 -14.49
N VAL A 142 0.04 0.71 -13.42
CA VAL A 142 0.09 1.84 -12.49
C VAL A 142 1.17 2.80 -12.95
N SER A 143 0.77 3.89 -13.58
CA SER A 143 1.68 4.86 -14.18
C SER A 143 1.90 6.07 -13.27
N HIS A 144 2.97 6.81 -13.53
CA HIS A 144 3.28 8.06 -12.82
C HIS A 144 2.44 9.28 -13.26
N TYR A 145 1.53 9.10 -14.24
CA TYR A 145 0.72 10.21 -14.79
C TYR A 145 -0.54 10.51 -13.99
N TYR A 146 -1.02 9.53 -13.21
CA TYR A 146 -2.27 9.62 -12.45
C TYR A 146 -2.01 9.56 -10.94
N ASP A 147 -3.07 9.77 -10.18
CA ASP A 147 -3.09 9.56 -8.72
C ASP A 147 -2.80 8.07 -8.42
N PRO A 148 -2.02 7.75 -7.38
CA PRO A 148 -1.68 6.37 -7.04
C PRO A 148 -2.84 5.55 -6.46
N MET A 149 -4.04 6.11 -6.31
CA MET A 149 -5.20 5.39 -5.76
C MET A 149 -5.65 4.27 -6.69
N LEU A 150 -5.60 3.04 -6.21
CA LEU A 150 -6.02 1.84 -6.93
C LEU A 150 -7.50 1.53 -6.72
N ALA A 151 -7.94 1.63 -5.47
CA ALA A 151 -9.29 1.27 -5.06
C ALA A 151 -9.68 1.91 -3.73
N LYS A 152 -10.99 1.78 -3.42
CA LYS A 152 -11.53 1.97 -2.08
C LYS A 152 -12.07 0.63 -1.59
N LEU A 153 -11.72 0.26 -0.37
CA LEU A 153 -12.34 -0.84 0.36
C LEU A 153 -13.28 -0.26 1.40
N ILE A 154 -14.55 -0.57 1.28
CA ILE A 154 -15.60 -0.10 2.19
C ILE A 154 -16.20 -1.30 2.90
N VAL A 155 -16.29 -1.23 4.23
CA VAL A 155 -16.91 -2.26 5.05
C VAL A 155 -18.02 -1.68 5.90
N SER A 156 -19.03 -2.49 6.21
CA SER A 156 -20.12 -2.10 7.10
C SER A 156 -20.35 -3.14 8.19
N GLY A 157 -20.81 -2.71 9.36
CA GLY A 157 -21.13 -3.56 10.50
C GLY A 157 -22.32 -3.05 11.28
N SER A 158 -22.87 -3.87 12.20
CA SER A 158 -23.94 -3.46 13.11
C SER A 158 -23.50 -2.33 14.05
N ASP A 159 -22.23 -2.27 14.32
CA ASP A 159 -21.58 -1.29 15.16
C ASP A 159 -20.10 -1.09 14.71
N ARG A 160 -19.40 -0.16 15.35
CA ARG A 160 -18.00 0.18 15.00
C ARG A 160 -17.06 -1.01 15.15
N SER A 161 -17.20 -1.77 16.21
CA SER A 161 -16.32 -2.92 16.48
C SER A 161 -16.48 -4.02 15.43
N ALA A 162 -17.72 -4.29 15.01
CA ALA A 162 -18.01 -5.22 13.93
C ALA A 162 -17.47 -4.73 12.57
N ALA A 163 -17.55 -3.42 12.30
CA ALA A 163 -16.97 -2.82 11.10
C ALA A 163 -15.44 -2.93 11.10
N ILE A 164 -14.76 -2.63 12.22
CA ILE A 164 -13.30 -2.76 12.34
C ILE A 164 -12.85 -4.22 12.17
N ALA A 165 -13.53 -5.17 12.79
CA ALA A 165 -13.19 -6.59 12.65
C ALA A 165 -13.35 -7.07 11.18
N ARG A 166 -14.39 -6.58 10.48
CA ARG A 166 -14.58 -6.86 9.06
C ARG A 166 -13.51 -6.19 8.19
N LEU A 167 -13.12 -4.95 8.52
CA LEU A 167 -12.05 -4.24 7.84
C LEU A 167 -10.73 -5.01 7.94
N GLU A 168 -10.35 -5.41 9.16
CA GLU A 168 -9.13 -6.19 9.38
C GLU A 168 -9.13 -7.47 8.53
N ARG A 169 -10.23 -8.22 8.53
CA ARG A 169 -10.37 -9.43 7.73
C ARG A 169 -10.28 -9.16 6.24
N ALA A 170 -11.00 -8.15 5.74
CA ALA A 170 -11.00 -7.79 4.34
C ALA A 170 -9.62 -7.32 3.85
N LEU A 171 -8.86 -6.57 4.68
CA LEU A 171 -7.50 -6.17 4.37
C LEU A 171 -6.52 -7.36 4.30
N LEU A 172 -6.70 -8.38 5.17
CA LEU A 172 -5.91 -9.61 5.11
C LEU A 172 -6.21 -10.45 3.86
N ASP A 173 -7.47 -10.46 3.42
CA ASP A 173 -7.92 -11.22 2.25
C ASP A 173 -7.65 -10.48 0.92
N PHE A 174 -7.21 -9.21 0.96
CA PHE A 174 -6.94 -8.41 -0.23
C PHE A 174 -5.62 -8.82 -0.89
N GLY A 175 -5.68 -9.53 -2.01
CA GLY A 175 -4.50 -10.00 -2.74
C GLY A 175 -4.03 -9.00 -3.81
N ILE A 176 -2.81 -8.51 -3.69
CA ILE A 176 -2.22 -7.55 -4.63
C ILE A 176 -0.74 -7.84 -4.81
N ASN A 177 -0.29 -8.01 -6.06
CA ASN A 177 1.12 -8.14 -6.41
C ASN A 177 1.46 -7.28 -7.63
N GLY A 178 2.75 -7.01 -7.81
CA GLY A 178 3.31 -6.24 -8.93
C GLY A 178 3.67 -4.80 -8.61
N VAL A 179 3.06 -4.22 -7.58
CA VAL A 179 3.40 -2.90 -7.03
C VAL A 179 3.40 -2.94 -5.50
N ARG A 180 4.08 -2.01 -4.88
CA ARG A 180 3.97 -1.76 -3.45
C ARG A 180 2.69 -1.00 -3.15
N THR A 181 2.05 -1.28 -2.01
CA THR A 181 0.81 -0.63 -1.61
C THR A 181 0.84 -0.23 -0.15
N ASN A 182 -0.03 0.71 0.24
CA ASN A 182 -0.25 1.09 1.63
C ASN A 182 -1.09 0.08 2.43
N LEU A 183 -1.42 -1.08 1.85
CA LEU A 183 -2.22 -2.13 2.53
C LEU A 183 -1.68 -2.50 3.93
N PRO A 184 -0.35 -2.67 4.12
CA PRO A 184 0.21 -2.93 5.46
C PRO A 184 -0.05 -1.80 6.46
N LEU A 185 -0.02 -0.54 6.01
CA LEU A 185 -0.35 0.62 6.84
C LEU A 185 -1.83 0.62 7.23
N LEU A 186 -2.74 0.34 6.29
CA LEU A 186 -4.16 0.24 6.56
C LEU A 186 -4.47 -0.86 7.59
N LEU A 187 -3.80 -2.01 7.47
CA LEU A 187 -3.92 -3.11 8.43
C LEU A 187 -3.37 -2.74 9.81
N TRP A 188 -2.24 -2.02 9.85
CA TRP A 188 -1.68 -1.50 11.08
C TRP A 188 -2.65 -0.52 11.77
N ILE A 189 -3.24 0.42 11.03
CA ILE A 189 -4.26 1.35 11.55
C ILE A 189 -5.46 0.58 12.12
N ALA A 190 -6.00 -0.40 11.39
CA ALA A 190 -7.15 -1.19 11.85
C ALA A 190 -6.89 -1.96 13.16
N ARG A 191 -5.62 -2.24 13.46
CA ARG A 191 -5.16 -2.95 14.67
C ARG A 191 -4.73 -2.03 15.80
N ASP A 192 -4.49 -0.75 15.51
CA ASP A 192 -4.01 0.21 16.51
C ASP A 192 -5.07 0.48 17.58
N ASP A 193 -4.67 0.43 18.87
CA ASP A 193 -5.57 0.57 20.01
C ASP A 193 -6.24 1.95 20.06
N ALA A 194 -5.53 3.03 19.70
CA ALA A 194 -6.10 4.38 19.68
C ALA A 194 -7.12 4.53 18.55
N PHE A 195 -6.86 3.95 17.37
CA PHE A 195 -7.87 3.89 16.31
C PHE A 195 -9.11 3.10 16.78
N ARG A 196 -8.93 1.94 17.41
CA ARG A 196 -10.01 1.11 17.94
C ARG A 196 -10.82 1.82 19.03
N ALA A 197 -10.15 2.61 19.87
CA ALA A 197 -10.79 3.44 20.89
C ALA A 197 -11.48 4.70 20.31
N GLY A 198 -11.23 5.06 19.05
CA GLY A 198 -11.73 6.31 18.44
C GLY A 198 -10.94 7.55 18.83
N GLU A 199 -9.73 7.38 19.36
CA GLU A 199 -8.84 8.44 19.83
C GLU A 199 -7.91 8.93 18.70
N THR A 200 -8.48 9.26 17.55
CA THR A 200 -7.73 9.73 16.39
C THR A 200 -7.78 11.26 16.30
N THR A 201 -6.62 11.86 16.12
CA THR A 201 -6.45 13.31 15.91
C THR A 201 -5.73 13.55 14.57
N THR A 202 -5.65 14.82 14.15
CA THR A 202 -4.92 15.20 12.92
C THR A 202 -3.44 14.80 12.94
N SER A 203 -2.85 14.61 14.12
CA SER A 203 -1.47 14.16 14.32
C SER A 203 -1.34 12.66 14.62
N PHE A 204 -2.40 11.87 14.41
CA PHE A 204 -2.41 10.44 14.75
C PHE A 204 -1.26 9.67 14.09
N LEU A 205 -1.07 9.83 12.78
CA LEU A 205 0.02 9.16 12.06
C LEU A 205 1.38 9.71 12.48
N ASP A 206 1.56 11.04 12.53
CA ASP A 206 2.84 11.67 12.90
C ASP A 206 3.35 11.22 14.27
N GLN A 207 2.45 10.92 15.20
CA GLN A 207 2.81 10.50 16.56
C GLN A 207 3.02 9.00 16.73
N ARG A 208 2.42 8.18 15.87
CA ARG A 208 2.34 6.72 16.06
C ARG A 208 2.94 5.92 14.93
N PHE A 209 3.02 6.49 13.74
CA PHE A 209 3.58 5.83 12.57
C PHE A 209 5.11 5.82 12.66
N ASP A 210 5.71 4.64 12.51
CA ASP A 210 7.15 4.44 12.44
C ASP A 210 7.45 3.57 11.22
N GLU A 211 8.12 4.13 10.24
CA GLU A 211 8.47 3.45 8.99
C GLU A 211 9.32 2.20 9.21
N SER A 212 10.14 2.18 10.27
CA SER A 212 10.96 1.02 10.61
C SER A 212 10.13 -0.23 10.89
N PHE A 213 8.84 -0.05 11.28
CA PHE A 213 7.89 -1.15 11.45
C PHE A 213 7.60 -1.91 10.16
N PHE A 214 7.74 -1.25 9.00
CA PHE A 214 7.49 -1.83 7.67
C PHE A 214 8.76 -2.25 6.95
N SER A 215 9.93 -1.78 7.40
CA SER A 215 11.22 -2.19 6.86
C SER A 215 11.58 -3.59 7.37
N VAL A 216 11.30 -4.61 6.56
CA VAL A 216 11.63 -6.00 6.90
C VAL A 216 12.98 -6.35 6.30
N VAL A 217 14.00 -6.48 7.15
CA VAL A 217 15.36 -6.86 6.74
C VAL A 217 15.41 -8.34 6.30
N SER A 218 14.54 -9.19 6.85
CA SER A 218 14.47 -10.61 6.50
C SER A 218 13.04 -11.06 6.21
N ALA A 219 12.87 -11.97 5.25
CA ALA A 219 11.57 -12.57 4.98
C ALA A 219 11.14 -13.48 6.15
N PRO A 220 9.87 -13.44 6.57
CA PRO A 220 9.37 -14.40 7.52
C PRO A 220 9.42 -15.82 6.93
N ARG A 221 9.63 -16.79 7.81
CA ARG A 221 9.72 -18.23 7.48
C ARG A 221 8.59 -18.68 6.57
N GLU A 222 7.37 -18.28 6.87
CA GLU A 222 6.15 -18.67 6.16
C GLU A 222 6.18 -18.20 4.69
N ALA A 223 6.65 -16.98 4.43
CA ALA A 223 6.76 -16.47 3.06
C ALA A 223 7.83 -17.20 2.26
N VAL A 224 8.95 -17.56 2.91
CA VAL A 224 10.01 -18.37 2.28
C VAL A 224 9.51 -19.78 1.95
N LEU A 225 8.75 -20.40 2.86
CA LEU A 225 8.18 -21.73 2.65
C LEU A 225 7.12 -21.73 1.53
N LEU A 226 6.29 -20.72 1.44
CA LEU A 226 5.34 -20.55 0.32
C LEU A 226 6.08 -20.37 -1.02
N CYS A 227 7.14 -19.56 -1.04
CA CYS A 227 7.96 -19.38 -2.23
C CYS A 227 8.61 -20.71 -2.66
N ALA A 228 9.21 -21.46 -1.71
CA ALA A 228 9.80 -22.76 -1.97
C ALA A 228 8.74 -23.76 -2.47
N ALA A 229 7.57 -23.82 -1.81
CA ALA A 229 6.46 -24.70 -2.20
C ALA A 229 5.98 -24.41 -3.64
N ALA A 230 5.83 -23.14 -4.02
CA ALA A 230 5.45 -22.74 -5.37
C ALA A 230 6.46 -23.20 -6.41
N LEU A 231 7.75 -22.93 -6.16
CA LEU A 231 8.84 -23.28 -7.09
C LEU A 231 8.98 -24.79 -7.28
N LEU A 232 8.80 -25.57 -6.21
CA LEU A 232 8.87 -27.03 -6.25
C LEU A 232 7.64 -27.63 -6.93
N ALA A 233 6.44 -27.13 -6.64
CA ALA A 233 5.21 -27.61 -7.27
C ALA A 233 5.16 -27.35 -8.79
N ASP A 234 5.72 -26.23 -9.25
CA ASP A 234 5.75 -25.85 -10.67
C ASP A 234 6.94 -26.44 -11.44
N GLY A 235 7.87 -27.13 -10.76
CA GLY A 235 9.12 -27.58 -11.37
C GLY A 235 10.01 -26.42 -11.86
N ARG A 236 9.82 -25.22 -11.34
CA ARG A 236 10.63 -24.02 -11.69
C ARG A 236 11.93 -23.93 -10.90
N ALA A 237 12.11 -24.80 -9.93
CA ALA A 237 13.36 -24.90 -9.21
C ALA A 237 14.52 -25.30 -10.14
N PRO A 238 15.76 -24.87 -9.89
CA PRO A 238 16.90 -25.19 -10.74
C PRO A 238 17.06 -26.70 -10.94
N TRP A 239 17.02 -27.13 -12.21
CA TRP A 239 17.14 -28.55 -12.55
C TRP A 239 18.57 -29.07 -12.28
N ARG A 240 18.69 -30.29 -11.74
CA ARG A 240 19.97 -30.99 -11.57
C ARG A 240 19.88 -32.42 -12.06
N ILE A 241 21.04 -32.92 -12.52
CA ILE A 241 21.24 -34.31 -12.87
C ILE A 241 21.76 -35.06 -11.62
N GLY A 242 21.06 -36.13 -11.20
CA GLY A 242 21.49 -37.01 -10.11
C GLY A 242 20.58 -36.99 -8.88
N GLU A 243 20.95 -37.77 -7.86
CA GLU A 243 20.18 -37.94 -6.60
C GLU A 243 20.40 -36.75 -5.60
N ILE A 244 21.00 -35.68 -6.03
CA ILE A 244 21.24 -34.51 -5.17
C ILE A 244 20.00 -33.64 -5.16
N GLY A 245 19.52 -33.26 -3.97
CA GLY A 245 18.35 -32.43 -3.77
C GLY A 245 18.39 -31.10 -4.54
N VAL A 246 17.23 -30.49 -4.74
CA VAL A 246 17.06 -29.23 -5.46
C VAL A 246 17.50 -28.06 -4.57
N PRO A 247 18.57 -27.32 -4.93
CA PRO A 247 18.96 -26.15 -4.16
C PRO A 247 18.08 -24.96 -4.50
N LEU A 248 17.57 -24.31 -3.48
CA LEU A 248 16.84 -23.05 -3.56
C LEU A 248 17.64 -21.98 -2.83
N ARG A 249 18.18 -21.01 -3.58
CA ARG A 249 18.82 -19.82 -3.03
C ARG A 249 17.93 -18.63 -3.32
N LEU A 250 17.17 -18.23 -2.32
CA LEU A 250 16.14 -17.19 -2.42
C LEU A 250 16.67 -15.91 -1.81
N GLN A 251 16.68 -14.84 -2.60
CA GLN A 251 17.05 -13.50 -2.15
C GLN A 251 15.80 -12.68 -1.88
N HIS A 252 15.76 -12.03 -0.71
CA HIS A 252 14.76 -11.04 -0.34
C HIS A 252 15.46 -9.85 0.31
N GLY A 253 15.33 -8.66 -0.27
CA GLY A 253 16.11 -7.50 0.18
C GLY A 253 17.61 -7.80 0.15
N GLY A 254 18.29 -7.53 1.26
CA GLY A 254 19.73 -7.81 1.43
C GLY A 254 20.06 -9.23 1.91
N SER A 255 19.06 -10.08 2.16
CA SER A 255 19.22 -11.41 2.78
C SER A 255 19.08 -12.53 1.76
N VAL A 256 19.90 -13.58 1.90
CA VAL A 256 19.80 -14.81 1.10
C VAL A 256 19.43 -15.97 2.02
N VAL A 257 18.36 -16.70 1.64
CA VAL A 257 17.93 -17.93 2.30
C VAL A 257 18.36 -19.10 1.44
N GLU A 258 19.03 -20.08 2.03
CA GLU A 258 19.51 -21.28 1.35
C GLU A 258 18.78 -22.53 1.87
N LEU A 259 18.11 -23.22 0.96
CA LEU A 259 17.42 -24.46 1.22
C LEU A 259 17.88 -25.52 0.22
N LEU A 260 17.88 -26.78 0.67
CA LEU A 260 18.02 -27.95 -0.19
C LEU A 260 16.76 -28.80 -0.03
N ALA A 261 16.09 -29.14 -1.13
CA ALA A 261 14.85 -29.90 -1.14
C ALA A 261 15.06 -31.29 -1.77
N ASP A 262 14.88 -32.33 -0.98
CA ASP A 262 14.91 -33.75 -1.41
C ASP A 262 13.49 -34.27 -1.53
N ALA A 263 13.17 -34.93 -2.67
CA ALA A 263 11.86 -35.51 -2.88
C ALA A 263 11.64 -36.73 -1.99
N LEU A 264 10.47 -36.86 -1.35
CA LEU A 264 10.12 -37.95 -0.45
C LEU A 264 9.30 -39.06 -1.14
N GLY A 265 9.32 -39.11 -2.49
CA GLY A 265 8.64 -40.16 -3.28
C GLY A 265 7.15 -39.87 -3.56
N ALA A 266 6.53 -38.93 -2.89
CA ALA A 266 5.22 -38.37 -3.26
C ALA A 266 5.42 -37.04 -4.02
N PRO A 267 4.63 -36.73 -5.06
CA PRO A 267 4.85 -35.57 -5.91
C PRO A 267 4.83 -34.20 -5.18
N GLU A 268 4.18 -34.16 -4.03
CA GLU A 268 3.95 -32.94 -3.25
C GLU A 268 4.77 -32.91 -1.96
N ALA A 269 5.61 -33.94 -1.68
CA ALA A 269 6.31 -34.09 -0.42
C ALA A 269 7.82 -33.93 -0.60
N TRP A 270 8.41 -33.04 0.18
CA TRP A 270 9.83 -32.67 0.13
C TRP A 270 10.43 -32.63 1.53
N ARG A 271 11.66 -33.08 1.67
CA ARG A 271 12.46 -32.83 2.87
C ARG A 271 13.35 -31.63 2.63
N LEU A 272 13.13 -30.59 3.41
CA LEU A 272 14.00 -29.41 3.38
C LEU A 272 15.15 -29.56 4.36
N SER A 273 16.30 -29.03 3.99
CA SER A 273 17.48 -28.79 4.83
C SER A 273 18.10 -27.45 4.52
N GLY A 274 19.02 -26.96 5.35
CA GLY A 274 19.59 -25.61 5.23
C GLY A 274 19.02 -24.65 6.25
N THR A 275 18.63 -23.44 5.83
CA THR A 275 18.09 -22.39 6.74
C THR A 275 16.86 -22.86 7.51
N TYR A 276 16.00 -23.63 6.86
CA TYR A 276 14.86 -24.31 7.48
C TYR A 276 14.94 -25.82 7.17
N ALA A 277 14.79 -26.64 8.19
CA ALA A 277 14.84 -28.10 8.07
C ALA A 277 13.53 -28.71 8.56
N GLY A 278 12.94 -29.60 7.76
CA GLY A 278 11.67 -30.26 8.06
C GLY A 278 11.02 -30.85 6.83
N GLU A 279 9.80 -31.39 6.96
CA GLU A 279 9.02 -31.92 5.85
C GLU A 279 8.05 -30.87 5.32
N LEU A 280 8.13 -30.60 4.02
CA LEU A 280 7.28 -29.65 3.29
C LEU A 280 6.31 -30.42 2.39
N HIS A 281 5.01 -30.17 2.56
CA HIS A 281 3.97 -30.60 1.64
C HIS A 281 3.51 -29.38 0.84
N ALA A 282 3.67 -29.41 -0.49
CA ALA A 282 3.45 -28.26 -1.36
C ALA A 282 2.31 -28.53 -2.34
N GLN A 283 1.26 -27.74 -2.28
CA GLN A 283 0.16 -27.76 -3.26
C GLN A 283 -0.03 -26.39 -3.88
N ARG A 284 -0.27 -26.37 -5.19
CA ARG A 284 -0.57 -25.13 -5.92
C ARG A 284 -1.82 -25.29 -6.79
N ARG A 285 -2.71 -24.26 -6.73
CA ARG A 285 -3.90 -24.15 -7.57
C ARG A 285 -3.98 -22.73 -8.14
N GLY A 286 -3.53 -22.55 -9.37
CA GLY A 286 -3.34 -21.21 -9.95
C GLY A 286 -2.28 -20.45 -9.15
N ASP A 287 -2.64 -19.28 -8.63
CA ASP A 287 -1.74 -18.46 -7.81
C ASP A 287 -1.79 -18.82 -6.31
N LEU A 288 -2.80 -19.55 -5.87
CA LEU A 288 -2.93 -20.01 -4.49
C LEU A 288 -1.94 -21.15 -4.23
N VAL A 289 -1.12 -20.99 -3.21
CA VAL A 289 -0.15 -21.97 -2.71
C VAL A 289 -0.51 -22.35 -1.28
N GLN A 290 -0.52 -23.65 -1.02
CA GLN A 290 -0.67 -24.23 0.31
C GLN A 290 0.60 -25.00 0.65
N ALA A 291 1.16 -24.74 1.82
CA ALA A 291 2.35 -25.37 2.33
C ALA A 291 2.09 -25.94 3.73
N GLY A 292 2.14 -27.25 3.86
CA GLY A 292 2.20 -27.93 5.16
C GLY A 292 3.67 -28.06 5.58
N PHE A 293 4.05 -27.53 6.74
CA PHE A 293 5.42 -27.64 7.25
C PHE A 293 5.40 -27.92 8.75
N ASP A 294 6.00 -29.05 9.16
CA ASP A 294 6.05 -29.49 10.57
C ASP A 294 4.68 -29.48 11.28
N GLY A 295 3.61 -29.87 10.54
CA GLY A 295 2.24 -29.93 11.07
C GLY A 295 1.50 -28.59 11.09
N ALA A 296 2.10 -27.50 10.65
CA ALA A 296 1.43 -26.22 10.43
C ALA A 296 1.05 -26.04 8.96
N GLU A 297 -0.17 -25.57 8.70
CA GLU A 297 -0.64 -25.22 7.37
C GLU A 297 -0.49 -23.72 7.12
N ILE A 298 0.14 -23.38 5.99
CA ILE A 298 0.37 -22.00 5.54
C ILE A 298 -0.29 -21.86 4.18
N SER A 299 -1.02 -20.76 3.96
CA SER A 299 -1.65 -20.46 2.68
C SER A 299 -1.39 -19.02 2.28
N GLY A 300 -1.09 -18.80 1.01
CA GLY A 300 -0.85 -17.47 0.44
C GLY A 300 -0.85 -17.53 -1.08
N THR A 301 -0.67 -16.39 -1.75
CA THR A 301 -0.55 -16.37 -3.20
C THR A 301 0.89 -16.13 -3.62
N VAL A 302 1.31 -16.83 -4.69
CA VAL A 302 2.64 -16.65 -5.28
C VAL A 302 2.48 -16.41 -6.77
N THR A 303 2.90 -15.22 -7.21
CA THR A 303 2.88 -14.83 -8.62
C THR A 303 4.30 -14.62 -9.14
N TYR A 304 4.48 -14.73 -10.45
CA TYR A 304 5.77 -14.57 -11.11
C TYR A 304 5.79 -13.29 -11.95
N SER A 305 6.87 -12.52 -11.82
CA SER A 305 7.13 -11.32 -12.63
C SER A 305 8.56 -11.36 -13.14
N GLY A 306 8.76 -11.89 -14.36
CA GLY A 306 10.10 -12.16 -14.89
C GLY A 306 10.85 -13.17 -14.01
N ASP A 307 12.00 -12.74 -13.47
CA ASP A 307 12.84 -13.54 -12.56
C ASP A 307 12.47 -13.35 -11.07
N ALA A 308 11.46 -12.53 -10.77
CA ALA A 308 10.97 -12.29 -9.41
C ALA A 308 9.74 -13.14 -9.10
N PHE A 309 9.57 -13.43 -7.82
CA PHE A 309 8.43 -14.15 -7.24
C PHE A 309 7.81 -13.27 -6.16
N ASP A 310 6.56 -12.90 -6.32
CA ASP A 310 5.84 -12.12 -5.32
C ASP A 310 4.97 -13.05 -4.48
N VAL A 311 5.25 -13.08 -3.18
CA VAL A 311 4.50 -13.85 -2.18
C VAL A 311 3.61 -12.90 -1.40
N HIS A 312 2.30 -13.04 -1.54
CA HIS A 312 1.32 -12.32 -0.73
C HIS A 312 0.87 -13.21 0.43
N LEU A 313 1.14 -12.74 1.64
CA LEU A 313 0.81 -13.42 2.89
C LEU A 313 0.46 -12.37 3.95
N ASP A 314 -0.66 -12.57 4.66
CA ASP A 314 -1.10 -11.70 5.77
C ASP A 314 -1.16 -10.20 5.40
N GLY A 315 -1.76 -9.90 4.24
CA GLY A 315 -1.91 -8.52 3.75
C GLY A 315 -0.60 -7.84 3.33
N ARG A 316 0.48 -8.60 3.15
CA ARG A 316 1.80 -8.09 2.74
C ARG A 316 2.34 -8.85 1.56
N THR A 317 2.81 -8.13 0.56
CA THR A 317 3.54 -8.70 -0.58
C THR A 317 5.04 -8.59 -0.35
N ARG A 318 5.76 -9.70 -0.60
CA ARG A 318 7.22 -9.79 -0.49
C ARG A 318 7.78 -10.36 -1.77
N SER A 319 8.70 -9.62 -2.38
CA SER A 319 9.35 -10.05 -3.62
C SER A 319 10.60 -10.85 -3.31
N PHE A 320 10.72 -11.99 -3.96
CA PHE A 320 11.90 -12.87 -3.94
C PHE A 320 12.48 -12.98 -5.35
N SER A 321 13.75 -13.31 -5.42
CA SER A 321 14.42 -13.70 -6.67
C SER A 321 15.39 -14.84 -6.38
N PHE A 322 15.89 -15.51 -7.42
CA PHE A 322 17.02 -16.41 -7.25
C PHE A 322 18.28 -15.59 -6.96
N ALA A 323 18.97 -15.94 -5.89
CA ALA A 323 20.28 -15.35 -5.61
C ALA A 323 21.30 -15.82 -6.65
N SER A 324 22.09 -14.89 -7.18
CA SER A 324 23.18 -15.22 -8.08
C SER A 324 24.19 -16.16 -7.40
N PRO A 325 24.81 -17.11 -8.13
CA PRO A 325 25.91 -17.91 -7.57
C PRO A 325 27.01 -17.01 -7.04
N PRO A 326 27.71 -17.38 -5.95
CA PRO A 326 28.89 -16.65 -5.51
C PRO A 326 29.91 -16.58 -6.65
N SER A 327 30.25 -15.39 -7.12
CA SER A 327 31.32 -15.24 -8.11
C SER A 327 32.66 -15.03 -7.39
N ALA A 328 33.73 -15.60 -7.91
CA ALA A 328 35.08 -15.39 -7.36
C ALA A 328 35.51 -13.91 -7.41
N GLU A 329 34.89 -13.12 -8.30
CA GLU A 329 35.11 -11.67 -8.41
C GLU A 329 34.43 -10.87 -7.30
N SER A 330 33.31 -11.33 -6.74
CA SER A 330 32.62 -10.65 -5.62
C SER A 330 33.35 -10.79 -4.28
N ALA A 331 34.25 -11.77 -4.14
CA ALA A 331 35.08 -11.96 -2.95
C ALA A 331 36.22 -10.93 -2.82
N GLY A 332 36.52 -10.18 -3.89
CA GLY A 332 37.60 -9.18 -3.93
C GLY A 332 37.18 -7.73 -3.67
N HIS A 333 35.91 -7.41 -3.57
CA HIS A 333 35.40 -6.02 -3.50
C HIS A 333 34.85 -5.60 -2.16
N SER A 334 35.19 -6.27 -1.07
CA SER A 334 34.92 -5.80 0.30
C SER A 334 36.05 -4.92 0.85
N HIS A 335 36.60 -4.03 0.03
CA HIS A 335 37.49 -2.98 0.54
C HIS A 335 36.81 -1.63 0.29
N GLY A 336 36.50 -0.96 1.40
CA GLY A 336 35.99 0.38 1.44
C GLY A 336 36.88 1.37 0.67
N GLY A 337 36.51 1.57 -0.57
CA GLY A 337 36.86 2.76 -1.32
C GLY A 337 35.60 3.59 -1.42
N VAL A 338 35.65 4.84 -1.02
CA VAL A 338 34.67 5.86 -1.33
C VAL A 338 34.61 6.03 -2.85
N ALA A 339 33.99 5.09 -3.55
CA ALA A 339 33.57 5.30 -4.92
C ALA A 339 32.43 6.31 -4.85
N GLY A 340 32.56 7.44 -5.56
CA GLY A 340 31.63 8.56 -5.48
C GLY A 340 30.18 8.11 -5.40
N ALA A 341 29.49 8.56 -4.38
CA ALA A 341 28.10 8.16 -4.13
C ALA A 341 27.23 8.63 -5.30
N ARG A 342 26.53 7.71 -5.96
CA ARG A 342 25.59 8.02 -7.03
C ARG A 342 24.20 8.22 -6.43
N VAL A 343 23.68 9.42 -6.61
CA VAL A 343 22.30 9.72 -6.23
C VAL A 343 21.41 9.41 -7.44
N ALA A 344 20.51 8.44 -7.30
CA ALA A 344 19.65 7.98 -8.37
C ALA A 344 18.19 8.37 -8.10
N ALA A 345 17.38 8.45 -9.16
CA ALA A 345 15.94 8.67 -9.06
C ALA A 345 15.27 7.47 -8.36
N PRO A 346 14.56 7.68 -7.25
CA PRO A 346 13.88 6.60 -6.53
C PRO A 346 12.68 6.05 -7.32
N MET A 347 12.11 6.86 -8.22
CA MET A 347 10.96 6.54 -9.03
C MET A 347 10.99 7.26 -10.38
N PRO A 348 10.17 6.86 -11.37
CA PRO A 348 9.99 7.64 -12.59
C PRO A 348 9.31 8.98 -12.28
N GLY A 349 9.77 10.04 -12.92
CA GLY A 349 9.17 11.37 -12.73
C GLY A 349 9.82 12.45 -13.59
N LYS A 350 9.37 13.68 -13.41
CA LYS A 350 9.90 14.85 -14.10
C LYS A 350 10.75 15.67 -13.13
N ILE A 351 11.94 16.06 -13.56
CA ILE A 351 12.81 16.97 -12.77
C ILE A 351 12.18 18.36 -12.79
N VAL A 352 11.74 18.83 -11.62
CA VAL A 352 11.15 20.19 -11.45
C VAL A 352 12.23 21.20 -11.18
N LYS A 353 13.23 20.82 -10.35
CA LYS A 353 14.30 21.72 -9.95
C LYS A 353 15.61 20.98 -9.76
N VAL A 354 16.70 21.57 -10.21
CA VAL A 354 18.08 21.18 -9.91
C VAL A 354 18.64 22.23 -8.96
N ALA A 355 18.89 21.87 -7.71
CA ALA A 355 19.27 22.80 -6.65
C ALA A 355 20.79 22.96 -6.49
N VAL A 356 21.60 22.11 -7.16
CA VAL A 356 23.05 22.08 -7.04
C VAL A 356 23.76 22.17 -8.40
N ARG A 357 25.03 22.53 -8.40
CA ARG A 357 25.92 22.61 -9.56
C ARG A 357 27.18 21.79 -9.32
N GLU A 358 27.87 21.44 -10.38
CA GLU A 358 29.19 20.82 -10.30
C GLU A 358 30.16 21.70 -9.50
N GLY A 359 30.85 21.09 -8.53
CA GLY A 359 31.76 21.75 -7.61
C GLY A 359 31.13 22.32 -6.33
N ASP A 360 29.81 22.25 -6.17
CA ASP A 360 29.18 22.71 -4.93
C ASP A 360 29.50 21.72 -3.78
N GLU A 361 29.74 22.28 -2.59
CA GLU A 361 29.82 21.50 -1.35
C GLU A 361 28.42 21.41 -0.75
N VAL A 362 28.01 20.19 -0.39
CA VAL A 362 26.70 19.91 0.19
C VAL A 362 26.86 19.25 1.57
N GLU A 363 26.03 19.66 2.50
CA GLU A 363 25.92 19.03 3.81
C GLU A 363 24.95 17.84 3.75
N GLU A 364 24.96 16.98 4.74
CA GLU A 364 23.94 15.94 4.92
C GLU A 364 22.54 16.58 4.93
N HIS A 365 21.57 15.96 4.23
CA HIS A 365 20.21 16.46 4.00
C HIS A 365 20.10 17.73 3.15
N ALA A 366 21.18 18.18 2.50
CA ALA A 366 21.09 19.28 1.54
C ALA A 366 20.25 18.86 0.33
N LEU A 367 19.33 19.73 -0.11
CA LEU A 367 18.49 19.50 -1.27
C LEU A 367 19.34 19.46 -2.54
N LEU A 368 19.31 18.38 -3.28
CA LEU A 368 19.99 18.21 -4.56
C LEU A 368 19.04 18.44 -5.75
N ILE A 369 17.91 17.75 -5.75
CA ILE A 369 16.95 17.76 -6.85
C ILE A 369 15.52 17.71 -6.29
N VAL A 370 14.56 18.33 -7.00
CA VAL A 370 13.13 18.13 -6.81
C VAL A 370 12.59 17.35 -8.00
N LEU A 371 12.01 16.19 -7.72
CA LEU A 371 11.36 15.30 -8.69
C LEU A 371 9.85 15.40 -8.52
N GLU A 372 9.10 15.67 -9.57
CA GLU A 372 7.65 15.57 -9.59
C GLU A 372 7.22 14.19 -10.09
N ALA A 373 6.47 13.47 -9.28
CA ALA A 373 5.81 12.23 -9.66
C ALA A 373 4.39 12.19 -9.06
N MET A 374 3.41 11.74 -9.82
CA MET A 374 2.00 11.59 -9.37
C MET A 374 1.43 12.85 -8.70
N LYS A 375 1.75 14.05 -9.25
CA LYS A 375 1.34 15.38 -8.75
C LYS A 375 1.91 15.75 -7.37
N MET A 376 2.95 15.06 -6.92
CA MET A 376 3.67 15.35 -5.69
C MET A 376 5.13 15.70 -6.01
N GLU A 377 5.68 16.64 -5.27
CA GLU A 377 7.10 17.00 -5.36
C GLU A 377 7.89 16.21 -4.31
N HIS A 378 8.88 15.46 -4.78
CA HIS A 378 9.79 14.68 -3.95
C HIS A 378 11.15 15.35 -3.89
N ARG A 379 11.62 15.61 -2.68
CA ARG A 379 12.95 16.17 -2.42
C ARG A 379 13.97 15.05 -2.40
N ILE A 380 14.99 15.15 -3.22
CA ILE A 380 16.13 14.25 -3.23
C ILE A 380 17.30 14.98 -2.58
N GLU A 381 17.74 14.46 -1.44
CA GLU A 381 18.70 15.10 -0.55
C GLU A 381 20.03 14.31 -0.52
N ALA A 382 21.09 14.96 -0.08
CA ALA A 382 22.37 14.31 0.13
C ALA A 382 22.32 13.41 1.37
N SER A 383 22.78 12.17 1.26
CA SER A 383 22.85 11.22 2.39
C SER A 383 24.00 11.46 3.35
N ALA A 384 24.97 12.28 2.98
CA ALA A 384 26.13 12.69 3.77
C ALA A 384 26.72 13.96 3.18
N ALA A 385 27.56 14.65 3.94
CA ALA A 385 28.35 15.78 3.44
C ALA A 385 29.33 15.30 2.33
N ALA A 386 29.29 15.97 1.17
CA ALA A 386 30.06 15.61 -0.02
C ALA A 386 30.25 16.81 -0.95
N SER A 387 31.11 16.67 -1.97
CA SER A 387 31.12 17.64 -3.07
C SER A 387 30.44 17.06 -4.33
N VAL A 388 29.76 17.94 -5.08
CA VAL A 388 29.05 17.56 -6.31
C VAL A 388 30.06 17.40 -7.44
N LYS A 389 30.26 16.14 -7.87
CA LYS A 389 31.17 15.83 -8.98
C LYS A 389 30.55 16.14 -10.34
N SER A 390 29.30 15.74 -10.54
CA SER A 390 28.57 16.01 -11.78
C SER A 390 27.06 15.99 -11.56
N VAL A 391 26.34 16.79 -12.35
CA VAL A 391 24.87 16.80 -12.42
C VAL A 391 24.46 16.27 -13.80
N LEU A 392 23.77 15.12 -13.84
CA LEU A 392 23.51 14.36 -15.06
C LEU A 392 22.14 14.60 -15.67
N VAL A 393 21.32 15.44 -15.03
CA VAL A 393 19.94 15.74 -15.45
C VAL A 393 19.67 17.23 -15.52
N LYS A 394 18.58 17.61 -16.20
CA LYS A 394 18.15 19.00 -16.38
C LYS A 394 16.70 19.16 -15.94
N GLU A 395 16.33 20.37 -15.53
CA GLU A 395 14.93 20.74 -15.27
C GLU A 395 14.05 20.48 -16.50
N GLY A 396 12.88 19.92 -16.27
CA GLY A 396 11.94 19.49 -17.30
C GLY A 396 12.21 18.09 -17.90
N GLN A 397 13.34 17.45 -17.58
CA GLN A 397 13.66 16.10 -18.06
C GLN A 397 12.82 15.05 -17.34
N ILE A 398 12.32 14.06 -18.10
CA ILE A 398 11.68 12.86 -17.54
C ILE A 398 12.75 11.80 -17.34
N VAL A 399 12.76 11.18 -16.16
CA VAL A 399 13.70 10.13 -15.76
C VAL A 399 12.96 8.87 -15.33
N SER A 400 13.61 7.72 -15.50
CA SER A 400 13.13 6.44 -14.97
C SER A 400 13.72 6.17 -13.58
N SER A 401 13.09 5.29 -12.82
CA SER A 401 13.68 4.78 -11.55
C SER A 401 15.09 4.23 -11.79
N GLY A 402 16.01 4.52 -10.87
CA GLY A 402 17.41 4.12 -10.97
C GLY A 402 18.28 4.99 -11.89
N THR A 403 17.71 5.99 -12.60
CA THR A 403 18.51 6.93 -13.39
C THR A 403 19.41 7.73 -12.47
N THR A 404 20.73 7.73 -12.70
CA THR A 404 21.67 8.56 -11.92
C THR A 404 21.41 10.03 -12.18
N LEU A 405 21.18 10.80 -11.13
CA LEU A 405 20.85 12.23 -11.17
C LEU A 405 22.08 13.10 -10.88
N VAL A 406 22.79 12.76 -9.81
CA VAL A 406 23.98 13.47 -9.32
C VAL A 406 25.05 12.45 -8.93
N GLU A 407 26.30 12.74 -9.24
CA GLU A 407 27.44 12.01 -8.70
C GLU A 407 28.10 12.89 -7.63
N LEU A 408 28.31 12.34 -6.44
CA LEU A 408 28.99 12.95 -5.29
C LEU A 408 30.37 12.33 -5.11
N GLN A 409 31.33 13.10 -4.56
CA GLN A 409 32.67 12.63 -4.23
C GLN A 409 33.13 13.10 -2.85
#